data_ea4f3c066db5ce527c551f56655d306f
#
_entry.id   ea4f3c066db5ce527c551f56655d306f
#
_cell.length_a   1.000
_cell.length_b   1.000
_cell.length_c   1.000
_cell.angle_alpha   90.00
_cell.angle_beta   90.00
_cell.angle_gamma   90.00
#
_symmetry.space_group_name_H-M   'P 1'
#
loop_
_entity.id
_entity.type
_entity.pdbx_description
1 polymer ?
#
loop_
_entity_poly.entity_id
_entity_poly.type
_entity_poly.pdbx_seq_one_letter_code
_entity_poly.pdbx_strand_id
1 'polypeptide(L)'
;YMPKDQTDEVIPDEIYERELELCFNDLKYNPDDSTVLIAIATFLYNLDRRDESIEYLDKISDDADSVTINAKACMFMKLEKFPKALETLNKSLKKDKTNIITLISKSECLMELKKYEEVLVCADEGLEIDKTNIPLWKNKFCALIELDRLIEAKEVQDLIFDLEIANDKAEGSLKKAINRFYSMEYRECLNLCYDVLDADKDNEEAAILMMNAVYLLGDLTEAPKALYRALNCNGGEILTRN
;
A
#
# COMPACT_ATOMS: atom_id res chain seq x y z
N TYR A 1 20.73 0.05 21.90
CA TYR A 1 21.60 0.92 21.08
C TYR A 1 21.17 0.73 19.63
N MET A 2 20.22 1.54 19.19
CA MET A 2 19.87 1.64 17.77
C MET A 2 20.78 2.71 17.15
N PRO A 3 21.41 2.48 16.00
CA PRO A 3 22.09 3.53 15.27
C PRO A 3 21.04 4.50 14.74
N LYS A 4 21.05 5.72 15.26
CA LYS A 4 20.51 6.89 14.57
C LYS A 4 21.48 7.19 13.43
N ASP A 5 21.13 6.85 12.20
CA ASP A 5 21.66 7.46 10.98
C ASP A 5 20.84 6.95 9.79
N GLN A 6 19.59 7.41 9.68
CA GLN A 6 19.04 7.80 8.41
C GLN A 6 18.96 9.31 8.47
N THR A 7 20.04 9.97 8.08
CA THR A 7 19.98 11.33 7.61
C THR A 7 19.04 11.32 6.41
N ASP A 8 17.83 11.87 6.59
CA ASP A 8 17.04 12.33 5.45
C ASP A 8 17.97 13.26 4.68
N GLU A 9 18.60 12.77 3.63
CA GLU A 9 19.36 13.60 2.70
C GLU A 9 18.35 14.59 2.12
N VAL A 10 18.43 15.83 2.60
CA VAL A 10 17.63 16.94 2.04
C VAL A 10 18.06 17.07 0.59
N ILE A 11 17.20 16.67 -0.33
CA ILE A 11 17.43 16.81 -1.76
C ILE A 11 17.55 18.33 -2.04
N PRO A 12 18.67 18.79 -2.63
CA PRO A 12 18.84 20.20 -2.93
C PRO A 12 17.79 20.71 -3.92
N ASP A 13 17.35 21.96 -3.76
CA ASP A 13 16.34 22.61 -4.60
C ASP A 13 16.73 22.61 -6.09
N GLU A 14 18.05 22.68 -6.41
CA GLU A 14 18.56 22.63 -7.77
C GLU A 14 18.22 21.32 -8.49
N ILE A 15 18.07 20.21 -7.74
CA ILE A 15 17.66 18.94 -8.32
C ILE A 15 16.18 19.01 -8.69
N TYR A 16 15.34 19.52 -7.81
CA TYR A 16 13.92 19.69 -8.10
C TYR A 16 13.67 20.66 -9.25
N GLU A 17 14.42 21.76 -9.33
CA GLU A 17 14.33 22.73 -10.45
C GLU A 17 14.71 22.10 -11.78
N ARG A 18 15.78 21.30 -11.80
CA ARG A 18 16.23 20.60 -13.01
C ARG A 18 15.20 19.56 -13.49
N GLU A 19 14.66 18.74 -12.58
CA GLU A 19 13.65 17.75 -12.93
C GLU A 19 12.34 18.43 -13.38
N LEU A 20 12.00 19.56 -12.77
CA LEU A 20 10.86 20.37 -13.17
C LEU A 20 11.01 20.91 -14.61
N GLU A 21 12.22 21.36 -14.99
CA GLU A 21 12.52 21.83 -16.34
C GLU A 21 12.38 20.70 -17.38
N LEU A 22 12.82 19.49 -17.05
CA LEU A 22 12.61 18.30 -17.87
C LEU A 22 11.13 17.99 -18.05
N CYS A 23 10.35 17.99 -16.97
CA CYS A 23 8.90 17.76 -17.02
C CYS A 23 8.18 18.83 -17.88
N PHE A 24 8.60 20.10 -17.80
CA PHE A 24 8.04 21.14 -18.68
C PHE A 24 8.37 20.93 -20.16
N ASN A 25 9.53 20.35 -20.46
CA ASN A 25 9.87 20.00 -21.83
C ASN A 25 9.01 18.85 -22.34
N ASP A 26 8.78 17.83 -21.53
CA ASP A 26 7.90 16.70 -21.87
C ASP A 26 6.46 17.15 -22.09
N LEU A 27 5.96 18.07 -21.26
CA LEU A 27 4.62 18.61 -21.36
C LEU A 27 4.36 19.39 -22.67
N LYS A 28 5.42 19.92 -23.34
CA LYS A 28 5.30 20.55 -24.67
C LYS A 28 4.86 19.57 -25.75
N TYR A 29 5.24 18.28 -25.60
CA TYR A 29 4.89 17.23 -26.56
C TYR A 29 3.59 16.51 -26.21
N ASN A 30 3.29 16.42 -24.91
CA ASN A 30 2.05 15.81 -24.41
C ASN A 30 1.45 16.66 -23.27
N PRO A 31 0.65 17.71 -23.60
CA PRO A 31 0.16 18.66 -22.62
C PRO A 31 -0.76 18.07 -21.54
N ASP A 32 -1.39 16.94 -21.83
CA ASP A 32 -2.39 16.30 -20.96
C ASP A 32 -1.83 15.05 -20.24
N ASP A 33 -0.52 14.86 -20.27
CA ASP A 33 0.10 13.73 -19.57
C ASP A 33 -0.05 13.88 -18.05
N SER A 34 -1.00 13.13 -17.52
CA SER A 34 -1.35 13.19 -16.09
C SER A 34 -0.20 12.78 -15.17
N THR A 35 0.70 11.90 -15.63
CA THR A 35 1.88 11.48 -14.86
C THR A 35 2.88 12.62 -14.75
N VAL A 36 3.13 13.31 -15.87
CA VAL A 36 4.00 14.51 -15.90
C VAL A 36 3.39 15.64 -15.07
N LEU A 37 2.08 15.86 -15.16
CA LEU A 37 1.37 16.87 -14.36
C LEU A 37 1.49 16.60 -12.85
N ILE A 38 1.39 15.34 -12.40
CA ILE A 38 1.60 14.97 -10.99
C ILE A 38 3.06 15.18 -10.58
N ALA A 39 4.02 14.82 -11.43
CA ALA A 39 5.44 15.03 -11.16
C ALA A 39 5.76 16.53 -10.99
N ILE A 40 5.27 17.39 -11.90
CA ILE A 40 5.40 18.85 -11.82
C ILE A 40 4.80 19.35 -10.49
N ALA A 41 3.57 18.94 -10.17
CA ALA A 41 2.93 19.36 -8.93
C ALA A 41 3.71 18.95 -7.68
N THR A 42 4.34 17.76 -7.72
CA THR A 42 5.17 17.25 -6.62
C THR A 42 6.46 18.06 -6.47
N PHE A 43 7.16 18.36 -7.58
CA PHE A 43 8.37 19.18 -7.53
C PHE A 43 8.08 20.62 -7.09
N LEU A 44 7.00 21.22 -7.59
CA LEU A 44 6.54 22.55 -7.14
C LEU A 44 6.20 22.57 -5.64
N TYR A 45 5.57 21.52 -5.13
CA TYR A 45 5.31 21.38 -3.70
C TYR A 45 6.60 21.36 -2.88
N ASN A 46 7.60 20.58 -3.31
CA ASN A 46 8.90 20.47 -2.64
C ASN A 46 9.70 21.78 -2.70
N LEU A 47 9.48 22.61 -3.73
CA LEU A 47 10.05 23.95 -3.87
C LEU A 47 9.21 25.04 -3.14
N ASP A 48 8.25 24.66 -2.29
CA ASP A 48 7.30 25.52 -1.59
C ASP A 48 6.45 26.45 -2.52
N ARG A 49 6.34 26.09 -3.80
CA ARG A 49 5.51 26.76 -4.82
C ARG A 49 4.10 26.18 -4.84
N ARG A 50 3.41 26.24 -3.69
CA ARG A 50 2.14 25.52 -3.44
C ARG A 50 1.00 25.91 -4.36
N ASP A 51 0.85 27.19 -4.68
CA ASP A 51 -0.25 27.66 -5.55
C ASP A 51 -0.07 27.13 -6.99
N GLU A 52 1.14 27.15 -7.50
CA GLU A 52 1.44 26.58 -8.82
C GLU A 52 1.24 25.06 -8.84
N SER A 53 1.62 24.36 -7.76
CA SER A 53 1.34 22.93 -7.62
C SER A 53 -0.17 22.63 -7.78
N ILE A 54 -1.03 23.44 -7.14
CA ILE A 54 -2.50 23.30 -7.25
C ILE A 54 -2.96 23.52 -8.69
N GLU A 55 -2.41 24.53 -9.40
CA GLU A 55 -2.77 24.81 -10.79
C GLU A 55 -2.48 23.62 -11.72
N TYR A 56 -1.37 22.91 -11.51
CA TYR A 56 -1.03 21.73 -12.28
C TYR A 56 -1.90 20.52 -11.92
N LEU A 57 -2.25 20.33 -10.66
CA LEU A 57 -3.20 19.30 -10.24
C LEU A 57 -4.59 19.55 -10.84
N ASP A 58 -5.04 20.80 -10.91
CA ASP A 58 -6.36 21.13 -11.50
C ASP A 58 -6.43 20.87 -13.01
N LYS A 59 -5.30 20.78 -13.74
CA LYS A 59 -5.24 20.38 -15.15
C LYS A 59 -5.49 18.88 -15.39
N ILE A 60 -5.29 18.04 -14.37
CA ILE A 60 -5.49 16.60 -14.50
C ILE A 60 -6.97 16.30 -14.65
N SER A 61 -7.31 15.60 -15.76
CA SER A 61 -8.70 15.24 -16.08
C SER A 61 -9.32 14.35 -14.98
N ASP A 62 -10.59 14.60 -14.70
CA ASP A 62 -11.39 13.72 -13.83
C ASP A 62 -11.64 12.33 -14.46
N ASP A 63 -11.38 12.18 -15.76
CA ASP A 63 -11.48 10.90 -16.47
C ASP A 63 -10.19 10.07 -16.45
N ALA A 64 -9.13 10.56 -15.80
CA ALA A 64 -7.92 9.80 -15.61
C ALA A 64 -8.19 8.48 -14.85
N ASP A 65 -7.25 7.53 -14.94
CA ASP A 65 -7.35 6.26 -14.23
C ASP A 65 -7.37 6.44 -12.70
N SER A 66 -7.79 5.39 -11.98
CA SER A 66 -7.96 5.46 -10.52
C SER A 66 -6.64 5.72 -9.78
N VAL A 67 -5.51 5.26 -10.32
CA VAL A 67 -4.18 5.47 -9.70
C VAL A 67 -3.81 6.95 -9.79
N THR A 68 -3.97 7.55 -10.97
CA THR A 68 -3.72 8.97 -11.21
C THR A 68 -4.62 9.86 -10.34
N ILE A 69 -5.92 9.54 -10.29
CA ILE A 69 -6.89 10.29 -9.46
C ILE A 69 -6.53 10.18 -7.98
N ASN A 70 -6.11 9.01 -7.51
CA ASN A 70 -5.68 8.84 -6.12
C ASN A 70 -4.40 9.63 -5.82
N ALA A 71 -3.41 9.62 -6.72
CA ALA A 71 -2.20 10.43 -6.60
C ALA A 71 -2.51 11.94 -6.54
N LYS A 72 -3.43 12.42 -7.41
CA LYS A 72 -3.95 13.81 -7.38
C LYS A 72 -4.55 14.15 -6.01
N ALA A 73 -5.37 13.26 -5.46
CA ALA A 73 -5.99 13.46 -4.15
C ALA A 73 -4.96 13.49 -3.02
N CYS A 74 -3.98 12.58 -3.03
CA CYS A 74 -2.89 12.57 -2.06
C CYS A 74 -2.08 13.88 -2.09
N MET A 75 -1.84 14.45 -3.28
CA MET A 75 -1.18 15.75 -3.40
C MET A 75 -2.05 16.89 -2.83
N PHE A 76 -3.37 16.88 -3.07
CA PHE A 76 -4.25 17.84 -2.43
C PHE A 76 -4.26 17.71 -0.89
N MET A 77 -4.14 16.48 -0.35
CA MET A 77 -4.01 16.27 1.10
C MET A 77 -2.70 16.88 1.63
N LYS A 78 -1.56 16.65 0.95
CA LYS A 78 -0.28 17.27 1.31
C LYS A 78 -0.33 18.81 1.28
N LEU A 79 -1.11 19.38 0.36
CA LEU A 79 -1.35 20.81 0.24
C LEU A 79 -2.43 21.32 1.21
N GLU A 80 -2.93 20.47 2.12
CA GLU A 80 -3.99 20.77 3.08
C GLU A 80 -5.33 21.20 2.42
N LYS A 81 -5.52 20.81 1.15
CA LYS A 81 -6.75 21.07 0.39
C LYS A 81 -7.74 19.92 0.55
N PHE A 82 -8.02 19.52 1.79
CA PHE A 82 -8.85 18.34 2.12
C PHE A 82 -10.22 18.30 1.43
N PRO A 83 -10.98 19.41 1.27
CA PRO A 83 -12.24 19.36 0.52
C PRO A 83 -12.05 18.95 -0.95
N LYS A 84 -10.99 19.45 -1.64
CA LYS A 84 -10.67 19.04 -3.02
C LYS A 84 -10.21 17.59 -3.07
N ALA A 85 -9.41 17.15 -2.11
CA ALA A 85 -8.98 15.76 -2.00
C ALA A 85 -10.19 14.83 -1.86
N LEU A 86 -11.11 15.14 -0.95
CA LEU A 86 -12.32 14.33 -0.72
C LEU A 86 -13.22 14.27 -1.97
N GLU A 87 -13.41 15.39 -2.67
CA GLU A 87 -14.15 15.41 -3.93
C GLU A 87 -13.50 14.49 -4.97
N THR A 88 -12.17 14.59 -5.11
CA THR A 88 -11.38 13.78 -6.04
C THR A 88 -11.48 12.28 -5.71
N LEU A 89 -11.34 11.89 -4.44
CA LEU A 89 -11.48 10.51 -3.97
C LEU A 89 -12.90 9.96 -4.21
N ASN A 90 -13.92 10.77 -3.98
CA ASN A 90 -15.31 10.37 -4.27
C ASN A 90 -15.55 10.15 -5.77
N LYS A 91 -14.89 10.92 -6.67
CA LYS A 91 -14.93 10.67 -8.11
C LYS A 91 -14.24 9.35 -8.47
N SER A 92 -13.10 9.03 -7.86
CA SER A 92 -12.43 7.75 -8.04
C SER A 92 -13.32 6.58 -7.63
N LEU A 93 -13.93 6.64 -6.43
CA LEU A 93 -14.81 5.59 -5.92
C LEU A 93 -16.13 5.42 -6.71
N LYS A 94 -16.56 6.44 -7.46
CA LYS A 94 -17.68 6.26 -8.40
C LYS A 94 -17.32 5.36 -9.59
N LYS A 95 -16.03 5.35 -9.99
CA LYS A 95 -15.51 4.49 -11.07
C LYS A 95 -15.22 3.09 -10.58
N ASP A 96 -14.58 2.97 -9.44
CA ASP A 96 -14.24 1.70 -8.79
C ASP A 96 -14.49 1.79 -7.28
N LYS A 97 -15.63 1.24 -6.85
CA LYS A 97 -16.05 1.23 -5.45
C LYS A 97 -15.22 0.30 -4.56
N THR A 98 -14.48 -0.62 -5.18
CA THR A 98 -13.70 -1.65 -4.49
C THR A 98 -12.22 -1.30 -4.35
N ASN A 99 -11.83 -0.11 -4.78
CA ASN A 99 -10.45 0.34 -4.67
C ASN A 99 -10.07 0.67 -3.22
N ILE A 100 -9.43 -0.31 -2.56
CA ILE A 100 -9.03 -0.22 -1.15
C ILE A 100 -8.09 0.96 -0.91
N ILE A 101 -7.14 1.23 -1.81
CA ILE A 101 -6.19 2.36 -1.67
C ILE A 101 -6.96 3.69 -1.61
N THR A 102 -7.97 3.85 -2.47
CA THR A 102 -8.82 5.05 -2.47
C THR A 102 -9.66 5.14 -1.20
N LEU A 103 -10.16 4.02 -0.67
CA LEU A 103 -10.89 3.99 0.61
C LEU A 103 -9.99 4.35 1.79
N ILE A 104 -8.75 3.86 1.83
CA ILE A 104 -7.77 4.27 2.85
C ILE A 104 -7.54 5.77 2.79
N SER A 105 -7.17 6.31 1.61
CA SER A 105 -6.92 7.76 1.45
C SER A 105 -8.15 8.61 1.77
N LYS A 106 -9.37 8.11 1.46
CA LYS A 106 -10.61 8.80 1.82
C LYS A 106 -10.84 8.83 3.33
N SER A 107 -10.60 7.71 4.02
CA SER A 107 -10.75 7.65 5.47
C SER A 107 -9.74 8.57 6.17
N GLU A 108 -8.50 8.65 5.69
CA GLU A 108 -7.48 9.60 6.18
C GLU A 108 -7.91 11.06 5.95
N CYS A 109 -8.40 11.38 4.74
CA CYS A 109 -8.89 12.71 4.43
C CYS A 109 -10.09 13.13 5.30
N LEU A 110 -10.98 12.18 5.61
CA LEU A 110 -12.12 12.40 6.50
C LEU A 110 -11.68 12.61 7.96
N MET A 111 -10.59 11.94 8.41
CA MET A 111 -9.98 12.18 9.73
C MET A 111 -9.50 13.63 9.86
N GLU A 112 -8.76 14.13 8.86
CA GLU A 112 -8.30 15.53 8.82
C GLU A 112 -9.45 16.55 8.82
N LEU A 113 -10.56 16.20 8.18
CA LEU A 113 -11.79 16.99 8.21
C LEU A 113 -12.62 16.82 9.49
N LYS A 114 -12.17 15.99 10.44
CA LYS A 114 -12.88 15.64 11.70
C LYS A 114 -14.28 15.06 11.50
N LYS A 115 -14.47 14.35 10.40
CA LYS A 115 -15.74 13.69 10.03
C LYS A 115 -15.73 12.23 10.47
N TYR A 116 -15.62 12.02 11.77
CA TYR A 116 -15.31 10.72 12.35
C TYR A 116 -16.36 9.63 12.07
N GLU A 117 -17.64 9.96 12.06
CA GLU A 117 -18.70 8.99 11.68
C GLU A 117 -18.57 8.57 10.21
N GLU A 118 -18.22 9.51 9.31
CA GLU A 118 -17.97 9.18 7.90
C GLU A 118 -16.71 8.31 7.75
N VAL A 119 -15.69 8.48 8.63
CA VAL A 119 -14.51 7.60 8.69
C VAL A 119 -14.92 6.17 9.01
N LEU A 120 -15.78 5.96 10.03
CA LEU A 120 -16.24 4.62 10.40
C LEU A 120 -16.93 3.92 9.23
N VAL A 121 -17.84 4.62 8.54
CA VAL A 121 -18.53 4.07 7.36
C VAL A 121 -17.54 3.71 6.26
N CYS A 122 -16.60 4.62 5.95
CA CYS A 122 -15.61 4.40 4.90
C CYS A 122 -14.66 3.25 5.23
N ALA A 123 -14.25 3.14 6.49
CA ALA A 123 -13.40 2.05 6.95
C ALA A 123 -14.15 0.70 6.88
N ASP A 124 -15.42 0.66 7.29
CA ASP A 124 -16.22 -0.56 7.21
C ASP A 124 -16.43 -1.01 5.76
N GLU A 125 -16.69 -0.09 4.81
CA GLU A 125 -16.75 -0.40 3.37
C GLU A 125 -15.46 -1.08 2.88
N GLY A 126 -14.29 -0.58 3.29
CA GLY A 126 -13.01 -1.17 2.90
C GLY A 126 -12.72 -2.49 3.61
N LEU A 127 -13.13 -2.64 4.88
CA LEU A 127 -12.96 -3.87 5.66
C LEU A 127 -13.92 -4.99 5.22
N GLU A 128 -15.02 -4.68 4.55
CA GLU A 128 -15.82 -5.70 3.85
C GLU A 128 -15.08 -6.35 2.69
N ILE A 129 -14.17 -5.58 2.04
CA ILE A 129 -13.34 -6.05 0.93
C ILE A 129 -12.10 -6.79 1.44
N ASP A 130 -11.39 -6.19 2.41
CA ASP A 130 -10.18 -6.75 3.02
C ASP A 130 -10.24 -6.61 4.55
N LYS A 131 -10.63 -7.67 5.23
CA LYS A 131 -10.75 -7.72 6.70
C LYS A 131 -9.42 -7.66 7.43
N THR A 132 -8.29 -7.83 6.72
CA THR A 132 -6.95 -7.82 7.29
C THR A 132 -6.24 -6.49 7.10
N ASN A 133 -6.91 -5.50 6.53
CA ASN A 133 -6.35 -4.20 6.21
C ASN A 133 -6.07 -3.36 7.46
N ILE A 134 -4.85 -3.44 7.97
CA ILE A 134 -4.43 -2.73 9.19
C ILE A 134 -4.60 -1.20 9.09
N PRO A 135 -4.24 -0.51 7.98
CA PRO A 135 -4.51 0.92 7.81
C PRO A 135 -5.97 1.31 8.07
N LEU A 136 -6.94 0.58 7.52
CA LEU A 136 -8.36 0.86 7.73
C LEU A 136 -8.79 0.61 9.19
N TRP A 137 -8.29 -0.46 9.82
CA TRP A 137 -8.52 -0.70 11.24
C TRP A 137 -7.95 0.42 12.12
N LYS A 138 -6.74 0.94 11.80
CA LYS A 138 -6.14 2.08 12.51
C LYS A 138 -6.98 3.35 12.35
N ASN A 139 -7.46 3.65 11.15
CA ASN A 139 -8.34 4.79 10.93
C ASN A 139 -9.65 4.66 11.71
N LYS A 140 -10.26 3.45 11.72
CA LYS A 140 -11.45 3.15 12.53
C LYS A 140 -11.18 3.32 14.02
N PHE A 141 -10.06 2.82 14.52
CA PHE A 141 -9.66 2.99 15.92
C PHE A 141 -9.53 4.47 16.30
N CYS A 142 -8.82 5.27 15.51
CA CYS A 142 -8.67 6.70 15.76
C CYS A 142 -10.02 7.43 15.77
N ALA A 143 -10.90 7.13 14.82
CA ALA A 143 -12.23 7.72 14.76
C ALA A 143 -13.09 7.35 15.99
N LEU A 144 -13.03 6.11 16.47
CA LEU A 144 -13.72 5.66 17.67
C LEU A 144 -13.23 6.39 18.94
N ILE A 145 -11.92 6.64 19.05
CA ILE A 145 -11.35 7.43 20.14
C ILE A 145 -11.89 8.87 20.11
N GLU A 146 -11.88 9.51 18.95
CA GLU A 146 -12.37 10.89 18.78
C GLU A 146 -13.89 11.03 19.05
N LEU A 147 -14.63 9.94 18.88
CA LEU A 147 -16.07 9.85 19.19
C LEU A 147 -16.37 9.41 20.64
N ASP A 148 -15.34 9.26 21.47
CA ASP A 148 -15.45 8.75 22.86
C ASP A 148 -16.10 7.35 22.97
N ARG A 149 -16.02 6.51 21.90
CA ARG A 149 -16.52 5.14 21.84
C ARG A 149 -15.46 4.15 22.31
N LEU A 150 -15.02 4.30 23.58
CA LEU A 150 -13.82 3.66 24.11
C LEU A 150 -13.90 2.13 24.17
N ILE A 151 -15.10 1.55 24.37
CA ILE A 151 -15.28 0.08 24.42
C ILE A 151 -15.00 -0.52 23.04
N GLU A 152 -15.59 0.06 21.99
CA GLU A 152 -15.39 -0.40 20.62
C GLU A 152 -13.95 -0.14 20.15
N ALA A 153 -13.37 1.00 20.53
CA ALA A 153 -11.97 1.29 20.25
C ALA A 153 -11.03 0.22 20.83
N LYS A 154 -11.30 -0.25 22.05
CA LYS A 154 -10.50 -1.32 22.66
C LYS A 154 -10.61 -2.64 21.88
N GLU A 155 -11.81 -3.03 21.48
CA GLU A 155 -11.99 -4.24 20.65
C GLU A 155 -11.22 -4.17 19.35
N VAL A 156 -11.24 -3.00 18.69
CA VAL A 156 -10.49 -2.75 17.45
C VAL A 156 -8.98 -2.76 17.70
N GLN A 157 -8.53 -2.21 18.84
CA GLN A 157 -7.11 -2.23 19.21
C GLN A 157 -6.59 -3.65 19.41
N ASP A 158 -7.35 -4.50 20.11
CA ASP A 158 -6.98 -5.90 20.34
C ASP A 158 -6.89 -6.64 18.99
N LEU A 159 -7.81 -6.38 18.05
CA LEU A 159 -7.78 -6.96 16.71
C LEU A 159 -6.56 -6.49 15.89
N ILE A 160 -6.23 -5.18 15.94
CA ILE A 160 -5.03 -4.65 15.27
C ILE A 160 -3.78 -5.36 15.79
N PHE A 161 -3.68 -5.53 17.10
CA PHE A 161 -2.56 -6.21 17.73
C PHE A 161 -2.41 -7.66 17.25
N ASP A 162 -3.53 -8.39 17.17
CA ASP A 162 -3.54 -9.76 16.65
C ASP A 162 -3.11 -9.83 15.17
N LEU A 163 -3.57 -8.89 14.34
CA LEU A 163 -3.20 -8.80 12.93
C LEU A 163 -1.71 -8.42 12.75
N GLU A 164 -1.19 -7.49 13.55
CA GLU A 164 0.22 -7.11 13.52
C GLU A 164 1.13 -8.28 13.93
N ILE A 165 0.77 -9.02 14.97
CA ILE A 165 1.51 -10.24 15.38
C ILE A 165 1.50 -11.28 14.26
N ALA A 166 0.35 -11.48 13.60
CA ALA A 166 0.24 -12.44 12.51
C ALA A 166 1.14 -12.04 11.33
N ASN A 167 1.16 -10.75 10.96
CA ASN A 167 2.03 -10.22 9.91
C ASN A 167 3.51 -10.31 10.26
N ASP A 168 3.89 -9.90 11.47
CA ASP A 168 5.30 -9.99 11.93
C ASP A 168 5.79 -11.43 11.96
N LYS A 169 4.94 -12.37 12.37
CA LYS A 169 5.27 -13.79 12.38
C LYS A 169 5.47 -14.32 10.98
N ALA A 170 4.61 -13.97 10.02
CA ALA A 170 4.74 -14.36 8.63
C ALA A 170 6.01 -13.76 7.99
N GLU A 171 6.25 -12.45 8.15
CA GLU A 171 7.44 -11.76 7.63
C GLU A 171 8.73 -12.28 8.28
N GLY A 172 8.74 -12.47 9.60
CA GLY A 172 9.88 -13.03 10.32
C GLY A 172 10.18 -14.46 9.91
N SER A 173 9.17 -15.29 9.65
CA SER A 173 9.32 -16.66 9.16
C SER A 173 9.79 -16.69 7.71
N LEU A 174 9.32 -15.79 6.85
CA LEU A 174 9.77 -15.66 5.48
C LEU A 174 11.26 -15.27 5.39
N LYS A 175 11.69 -14.27 6.15
CA LYS A 175 13.11 -13.88 6.23
C LYS A 175 14.00 -15.04 6.70
N LYS A 176 13.55 -15.82 7.68
CA LYS A 176 14.25 -17.02 8.13
C LYS A 176 14.30 -18.08 7.02
N ALA A 177 13.19 -18.31 6.32
CA ALA A 177 13.13 -19.26 5.21
C ALA A 177 14.11 -18.90 4.09
N ILE A 178 14.20 -17.62 3.72
CA ILE A 178 15.16 -17.10 2.75
C ILE A 178 16.60 -17.37 3.22
N ASN A 179 16.94 -17.06 4.46
CA ASN A 179 18.26 -17.32 5.02
C ASN A 179 18.61 -18.82 4.99
N ARG A 180 17.67 -19.70 5.35
CA ARG A 180 17.87 -21.16 5.31
C ARG A 180 18.05 -21.67 3.88
N PHE A 181 17.35 -21.08 2.92
CA PHE A 181 17.54 -21.42 1.51
C PHE A 181 18.96 -21.14 1.03
N TYR A 182 19.49 -19.96 1.30
CA TYR A 182 20.87 -19.59 0.95
C TYR A 182 21.93 -20.35 1.74
N SER A 183 21.60 -20.84 2.93
CA SER A 183 22.44 -21.74 3.71
C SER A 183 22.36 -23.21 3.25
N MET A 184 21.62 -23.51 2.17
CA MET A 184 21.38 -24.86 1.64
C MET A 184 20.60 -25.79 2.62
N GLU A 185 19.96 -25.23 3.64
CA GLU A 185 19.13 -25.94 4.60
C GLU A 185 17.68 -26.05 4.12
N TYR A 186 17.50 -26.67 2.93
CA TYR A 186 16.24 -26.64 2.18
C TYR A 186 15.04 -27.24 2.91
N ARG A 187 15.27 -28.27 3.77
CA ARG A 187 14.17 -28.88 4.55
C ARG A 187 13.62 -27.92 5.61
N GLU A 188 14.50 -27.18 6.30
CA GLU A 188 14.09 -26.18 7.26
C GLU A 188 13.45 -24.97 6.57
N CYS A 189 14.01 -24.54 5.43
CA CYS A 189 13.40 -23.56 4.56
C CYS A 189 11.96 -23.95 4.16
N LEU A 190 11.75 -25.20 3.74
CA LEU A 190 10.44 -25.72 3.35
C LEU A 190 9.43 -25.66 4.50
N ASN A 191 9.82 -26.05 5.71
CA ASN A 191 8.96 -25.99 6.88
C ASN A 191 8.55 -24.56 7.21
N LEU A 192 9.48 -23.61 7.16
CA LEU A 192 9.21 -22.20 7.37
C LEU A 192 8.28 -21.61 6.30
N CYS A 193 8.43 -22.02 5.03
CA CYS A 193 7.51 -21.61 3.97
C CYS A 193 6.09 -22.14 4.21
N TYR A 194 5.94 -23.36 4.77
CA TYR A 194 4.63 -23.86 5.16
C TYR A 194 4.01 -23.00 6.27
N ASP A 195 4.78 -22.61 7.29
CA ASP A 195 4.30 -21.73 8.37
C ASP A 195 3.86 -20.36 7.83
N VAL A 196 4.60 -19.79 6.87
CA VAL A 196 4.23 -18.53 6.21
C VAL A 196 2.92 -18.70 5.43
N LEU A 197 2.79 -19.75 4.62
CA LEU A 197 1.60 -20.00 3.80
C LEU A 197 0.37 -20.44 4.63
N ASP A 198 0.57 -20.93 5.85
CA ASP A 198 -0.53 -21.17 6.78
C ASP A 198 -1.09 -19.86 7.39
N ALA A 199 -0.21 -18.85 7.56
CA ALA A 199 -0.58 -17.52 8.03
C ALA A 199 -1.11 -16.60 6.91
N ASP A 200 -0.44 -16.65 5.75
CA ASP A 200 -0.75 -15.86 4.55
C ASP A 200 -0.75 -16.77 3.32
N LYS A 201 -1.93 -17.24 2.91
CA LYS A 201 -2.11 -18.20 1.82
C LYS A 201 -1.69 -17.67 0.45
N ASP A 202 -1.70 -16.35 0.29
CA ASP A 202 -1.44 -15.67 -0.98
C ASP A 202 -0.01 -15.14 -1.08
N ASN A 203 0.88 -15.53 -0.15
CA ASN A 203 2.27 -15.12 -0.15
C ASN A 203 3.06 -15.77 -1.31
N GLU A 204 3.17 -15.04 -2.42
CA GLU A 204 3.84 -15.51 -3.64
C GLU A 204 5.31 -15.83 -3.41
N GLU A 205 6.02 -15.03 -2.61
CA GLU A 205 7.45 -15.22 -2.35
C GLU A 205 7.71 -16.52 -1.58
N ALA A 206 6.89 -16.80 -0.57
CA ALA A 206 6.96 -18.06 0.17
C ALA A 206 6.62 -19.25 -0.73
N ALA A 207 5.64 -19.14 -1.62
CA ALA A 207 5.26 -20.19 -2.55
C ALA A 207 6.39 -20.50 -3.55
N ILE A 208 7.02 -19.48 -4.11
CA ILE A 208 8.16 -19.62 -5.04
C ILE A 208 9.36 -20.23 -4.31
N LEU A 209 9.67 -19.74 -3.12
CA LEU A 209 10.79 -20.24 -2.32
C LEU A 209 10.59 -21.70 -1.93
N MET A 210 9.36 -22.08 -1.55
CA MET A 210 8.97 -23.45 -1.25
C MET A 210 9.19 -24.40 -2.43
N MET A 211 8.75 -24.00 -3.63
CA MET A 211 8.93 -24.81 -4.83
C MET A 211 10.41 -25.02 -5.17
N ASN A 212 11.22 -23.96 -5.05
CA ASN A 212 12.66 -24.03 -5.24
C ASN A 212 13.34 -24.97 -4.22
N ALA A 213 12.94 -24.89 -2.95
CA ALA A 213 13.48 -25.74 -1.90
C ALA A 213 13.14 -27.23 -2.15
N VAL A 214 11.91 -27.53 -2.56
CA VAL A 214 11.49 -28.91 -2.91
C VAL A 214 12.30 -29.43 -4.10
N TYR A 215 12.49 -28.62 -5.13
CA TYR A 215 13.28 -29.00 -6.30
C TYR A 215 14.73 -29.34 -5.92
N LEU A 216 15.37 -28.50 -5.10
CA LEU A 216 16.76 -28.70 -4.67
C LEU A 216 16.92 -29.83 -3.65
N LEU A 217 15.89 -30.13 -2.86
CA LEU A 217 15.86 -31.31 -1.99
C LEU A 217 15.83 -32.62 -2.78
N GLY A 218 15.28 -32.61 -4.00
CA GLY A 218 15.00 -33.82 -4.76
C GLY A 218 13.98 -34.74 -4.09
N ASP A 219 13.20 -34.27 -3.14
CA ASP A 219 12.22 -35.02 -2.38
C ASP A 219 10.88 -35.07 -3.12
N LEU A 220 10.71 -36.11 -3.95
CA LEU A 220 9.50 -36.31 -4.75
C LEU A 220 8.25 -36.52 -3.88
N THR A 221 8.38 -36.83 -2.59
CA THR A 221 7.23 -37.04 -1.70
C THR A 221 6.59 -35.73 -1.25
N GLU A 222 7.37 -34.67 -1.14
CA GLU A 222 6.88 -33.33 -0.79
C GLU A 222 6.39 -32.54 -2.01
N ALA A 223 6.85 -32.88 -3.21
CA ALA A 223 6.52 -32.13 -4.43
C ALA A 223 5.01 -31.95 -4.69
N PRO A 224 4.14 -32.97 -4.54
CA PRO A 224 2.70 -32.80 -4.76
C PRO A 224 2.06 -31.83 -3.78
N LYS A 225 2.48 -31.84 -2.51
CA LYS A 225 1.95 -30.98 -1.45
C LYS A 225 2.36 -29.53 -1.67
N ALA A 226 3.63 -29.30 -2.00
CA ALA A 226 4.16 -27.99 -2.31
C ALA A 226 3.49 -27.40 -3.56
N LEU A 227 3.33 -28.21 -4.61
CA LEU A 227 2.65 -27.81 -5.84
C LEU A 227 1.19 -27.44 -5.58
N TYR A 228 0.47 -28.24 -4.77
CA TYR A 228 -0.92 -27.93 -4.42
C TYR A 228 -1.05 -26.57 -3.72
N ARG A 229 -0.15 -26.25 -2.78
CA ARG A 229 -0.15 -24.95 -2.10
C ARG A 229 0.21 -23.80 -3.04
N ALA A 230 1.25 -23.95 -3.86
CA ALA A 230 1.64 -22.94 -4.84
C ALA A 230 0.55 -22.67 -5.89
N LEU A 231 -0.20 -23.70 -6.31
CA LEU A 231 -1.33 -23.54 -7.22
C LEU A 231 -2.53 -22.81 -6.62
N ASN A 232 -2.68 -22.85 -5.30
CA ASN A 232 -3.77 -22.17 -4.61
C ASN A 232 -3.42 -20.74 -4.15
N CYS A 233 -2.16 -20.33 -4.29
CA CYS A 233 -1.80 -18.93 -4.16
C CYS A 233 -2.37 -18.13 -5.36
N ASN A 234 -3.02 -16.99 -5.11
CA ASN A 234 -3.58 -16.10 -6.14
C ASN A 234 -4.36 -16.83 -7.27
N GLY A 235 -5.16 -17.84 -6.92
CA GLY A 235 -5.98 -18.56 -7.89
C GLY A 235 -5.19 -19.33 -8.97
N GLY A 236 -3.89 -19.62 -8.75
CA GLY A 236 -3.06 -20.41 -9.64
C GLY A 236 -2.29 -19.64 -10.72
N GLU A 237 -2.23 -18.31 -10.65
CA GLU A 237 -1.51 -17.49 -11.66
C GLU A 237 0.02 -17.61 -11.61
N ILE A 238 0.59 -18.10 -10.50
CA ILE A 238 2.06 -18.20 -10.32
C ILE A 238 2.72 -19.15 -11.33
N LEU A 239 2.04 -20.20 -11.77
CA LEU A 239 2.59 -21.21 -12.68
C LEU A 239 2.39 -20.90 -14.17
N THR A 240 1.68 -19.84 -14.53
CA THR A 240 1.40 -19.47 -15.93
C THR A 240 2.30 -18.36 -16.47
N ARG A 241 3.16 -17.80 -15.65
CA ARG A 241 4.17 -16.79 -16.06
C ARG A 241 5.49 -17.48 -16.40
N ASN A 242 5.59 -18.02 -17.62
CA ASN A 242 6.84 -18.31 -18.32
C ASN A 242 6.88 -17.55 -19.62
#